data_e9420a3d44b51f25c8966279e35223f0
#
_entry.id   e9420a3d44b51f25c8966279e35223f0
#
_cell.length_a   1.000
_cell.length_b   1.000
_cell.length_c   1.000
_cell.angle_alpha   90.00
_cell.angle_beta   90.00
_cell.angle_gamma   90.00
#
_symmetry.space_group_name_H-M   'P 1'
#
loop_
_entity.id
_entity.type
_entity.pdbx_description
1 polymer ?
#
loop_
_entity_poly.entity_id
_entity_poly.type
_entity_poly.pdbx_seq_one_letter_code
_entity_poly.pdbx_strand_id
1 'polypeptide(L)'
;MKNCPRMILGVLFATLALCLTAATARAQDPAKVAPKNFKVLLENDQVRVLEFRAKPGEKIGMHSHPAYLTYMISGGGKTKFTSPDGKTTEQEAKVGQATWHQAETHAAESSGAVHVLLVELKR
;
A
#
# COMPACT_ATOMS: atom_id res chain seq x y z
N MET A 1 43.57 25.90 -60.70
CA MET A 1 43.38 24.76 -59.77
C MET A 1 42.96 25.31 -58.45
N LYS A 2 41.67 25.18 -58.08
CA LYS A 2 41.18 25.67 -56.86
C LYS A 2 40.61 24.48 -56.07
N ASN A 3 41.30 24.10 -54.98
CA ASN A 3 40.89 23.05 -54.08
C ASN A 3 39.80 23.60 -53.18
N CYS A 4 38.58 23.05 -53.28
CA CYS A 4 37.55 23.26 -52.31
C CYS A 4 37.71 22.22 -51.18
N PRO A 5 37.76 22.60 -49.87
CA PRO A 5 37.69 21.65 -48.80
C PRO A 5 36.21 21.29 -48.56
N ARG A 6 35.93 20.01 -48.62
CA ARG A 6 34.64 19.44 -48.22
C ARG A 6 34.49 19.60 -46.71
N MET A 7 33.57 20.46 -46.29
CA MET A 7 33.10 20.50 -44.92
C MET A 7 32.25 19.25 -44.64
N ILE A 8 32.78 18.36 -43.83
CA ILE A 8 32.02 17.23 -43.27
C ILE A 8 31.25 17.77 -42.08
N LEU A 9 29.96 17.95 -42.29
CA LEU A 9 29.00 18.30 -41.20
C LEU A 9 28.77 17.07 -40.34
N GLY A 10 29.46 16.99 -39.24
CA GLY A 10 29.24 15.95 -38.24
C GLY A 10 27.92 16.20 -37.51
N VAL A 11 26.93 15.38 -37.79
CA VAL A 11 25.68 15.36 -37.03
C VAL A 11 25.93 14.65 -35.71
N LEU A 12 26.01 15.42 -34.65
CA LEU A 12 26.11 14.91 -33.29
C LEU A 12 24.70 14.44 -32.84
N PHE A 13 24.44 13.13 -32.93
CA PHE A 13 23.27 12.54 -32.32
C PHE A 13 23.47 12.50 -30.80
N ALA A 14 22.93 13.48 -30.11
CA ALA A 14 22.79 13.42 -28.69
C ALA A 14 21.61 12.45 -28.33
N THR A 15 21.95 11.21 -28.06
CA THR A 15 20.99 10.25 -27.48
C THR A 15 20.71 10.66 -26.05
N LEU A 16 19.58 11.33 -25.86
CA LEU A 16 19.02 11.60 -24.53
C LEU A 16 18.54 10.26 -23.96
N ALA A 17 19.38 9.63 -23.15
CA ALA A 17 18.98 8.47 -22.37
C ALA A 17 18.00 8.94 -21.30
N LEU A 18 16.70 8.75 -21.58
CA LEU A 18 15.61 8.96 -20.61
C LEU A 18 15.72 7.84 -19.59
N CYS A 19 16.43 8.09 -18.49
CA CYS A 19 16.40 7.21 -17.31
C CYS A 19 14.99 7.26 -16.74
N LEU A 20 14.11 6.32 -17.16
CA LEU A 20 12.91 6.00 -16.40
C LEU A 20 13.37 5.38 -15.09
N THR A 21 13.53 6.22 -14.06
CA THR A 21 13.54 5.74 -12.71
C THR A 21 12.14 5.24 -12.43
N ALA A 22 11.92 3.94 -12.56
CA ALA A 22 10.74 3.31 -11.99
C ALA A 22 10.79 3.58 -10.49
N ALA A 23 10.01 4.56 -10.03
CA ALA A 23 9.77 4.75 -8.62
C ALA A 23 9.11 3.46 -8.14
N THR A 24 9.89 2.55 -7.56
CA THR A 24 9.33 1.43 -6.83
C THR A 24 8.45 2.04 -5.75
N ALA A 25 7.13 1.87 -5.90
CA ALA A 25 6.19 2.28 -4.87
C ALA A 25 6.65 1.60 -3.58
N ARG A 26 7.30 2.35 -2.69
CA ARG A 26 7.69 1.83 -1.39
C ARG A 26 6.41 1.42 -0.71
N ALA A 27 6.35 0.14 -0.31
CA ALA A 27 5.30 -0.37 0.55
C ALA A 27 5.10 0.59 1.72
N GLN A 28 3.94 1.26 1.78
CA GLN A 28 3.67 2.26 2.81
C GLN A 28 3.19 1.54 4.07
N ASP A 29 3.95 1.68 5.14
CA ASP A 29 3.63 1.11 6.44
C ASP A 29 2.30 1.70 6.97
N PRO A 30 1.29 0.88 7.27
CA PRO A 30 0.01 1.34 7.79
C PRO A 30 0.14 2.19 9.05
N ALA A 31 1.03 1.85 9.96
CA ALA A 31 1.27 2.63 11.19
C ALA A 31 1.88 4.01 10.93
N LYS A 32 2.55 4.20 9.79
CA LYS A 32 3.07 5.52 9.35
C LYS A 32 2.04 6.31 8.55
N VAL A 33 1.24 5.63 7.73
CA VAL A 33 0.19 6.27 6.91
C VAL A 33 -0.97 6.75 7.78
N ALA A 34 -1.41 5.94 8.73
CA ALA A 34 -2.55 6.23 9.60
C ALA A 34 -2.22 5.95 11.08
N PRO A 35 -1.32 6.76 11.68
CA PRO A 35 -0.84 6.52 13.05
C PRO A 35 -1.92 6.68 14.13
N LYS A 36 -3.01 7.35 13.83
CA LYS A 36 -4.18 7.47 14.73
C LYS A 36 -5.02 6.20 14.74
N ASN A 37 -4.96 5.40 13.68
CA ASN A 37 -5.78 4.21 13.49
C ASN A 37 -5.03 2.92 13.79
N PHE A 38 -3.72 2.87 13.50
CA PHE A 38 -2.88 1.70 13.72
C PHE A 38 -1.91 1.89 14.87
N LYS A 39 -1.95 0.99 15.84
CA LYS A 39 -1.02 0.94 16.96
C LYS A 39 -0.26 -0.38 16.94
N VAL A 40 1.07 -0.31 16.97
CA VAL A 40 1.92 -1.51 17.13
C VAL A 40 1.81 -1.98 18.57
N LEU A 41 1.32 -3.20 18.78
CA LEU A 41 1.21 -3.83 20.10
C LEU A 41 2.41 -4.71 20.43
N LEU A 42 2.94 -5.40 19.41
CA LEU A 42 4.08 -6.30 19.52
C LEU A 42 4.79 -6.36 18.18
N GLU A 43 6.13 -6.43 18.23
CA GLU A 43 6.95 -6.66 17.05
C GLU A 43 8.19 -7.48 17.44
N ASN A 44 8.45 -8.54 16.69
CA ASN A 44 9.63 -9.38 16.81
C ASN A 44 10.10 -9.84 15.42
N ASP A 45 11.02 -10.79 15.33
CA ASP A 45 11.54 -11.28 14.05
C ASP A 45 10.53 -12.08 13.24
N GLN A 46 9.43 -12.52 13.83
CA GLN A 46 8.45 -13.41 13.20
C GLN A 46 7.16 -12.69 12.82
N VAL A 47 6.68 -11.81 13.68
CA VAL A 47 5.38 -11.14 13.51
C VAL A 47 5.42 -9.67 13.93
N ARG A 48 4.50 -8.91 13.38
CA ARG A 48 4.10 -7.60 13.91
C ARG A 48 2.61 -7.62 14.18
N VAL A 49 2.21 -7.33 15.40
CA VAL A 49 0.82 -7.27 15.82
C VAL A 49 0.39 -5.81 15.89
N LEU A 50 -0.65 -5.49 15.13
CA LEU A 50 -1.25 -4.15 15.07
C LEU A 50 -2.66 -4.19 15.62
N GLU A 51 -3.02 -3.19 16.39
CA GLU A 51 -4.41 -2.84 16.70
C GLU A 51 -4.89 -1.78 15.72
N PHE A 52 -6.02 -2.02 15.08
CA PHE A 52 -6.66 -1.08 14.17
C PHE A 52 -8.03 -0.65 14.71
N ARG A 53 -8.27 0.66 14.71
CA ARG A 53 -9.57 1.25 15.04
C ARG A 53 -9.93 2.32 14.03
N ALA A 54 -11.18 2.30 13.58
CA ALA A 54 -11.73 3.35 12.74
C ALA A 54 -13.15 3.69 13.14
N LYS A 55 -13.52 4.95 12.95
CA LYS A 55 -14.90 5.45 13.11
C LYS A 55 -15.69 5.19 11.83
N PRO A 56 -17.05 5.20 11.90
CA PRO A 56 -17.88 5.09 10.70
C PRO A 56 -17.48 6.14 9.64
N GLY A 57 -17.26 5.71 8.40
CA GLY A 57 -16.92 6.57 7.28
C GLY A 57 -15.49 7.11 7.28
N GLU A 58 -14.66 6.74 8.23
CA GLU A 58 -13.26 7.16 8.27
C GLU A 58 -12.47 6.50 7.14
N LYS A 59 -11.73 7.33 6.39
CA LYS A 59 -10.93 6.89 5.25
C LYS A 59 -9.48 6.69 5.66
N ILE A 60 -8.97 5.50 5.35
CA ILE A 60 -7.56 5.14 5.56
C ILE A 60 -6.85 5.19 4.21
N GLY A 61 -5.80 5.97 4.12
CA GLY A 61 -5.01 6.13 2.90
C GLY A 61 -4.35 4.83 2.44
N MET A 62 -3.83 4.86 1.22
CA MET A 62 -3.16 3.70 0.62
C MET A 62 -1.98 3.26 1.48
N HIS A 63 -1.96 1.98 1.84
CA HIS A 63 -0.92 1.34 2.65
C HIS A 63 -0.74 -0.12 2.26
N SER A 64 0.34 -0.73 2.69
CA SER A 64 0.72 -2.09 2.32
C SER A 64 0.90 -2.99 3.52
N HIS A 65 0.48 -4.22 3.39
CA HIS A 65 0.71 -5.29 4.34
C HIS A 65 1.48 -6.44 3.69
N PRO A 66 2.39 -7.11 4.41
CA PRO A 66 2.79 -8.48 4.06
C PRO A 66 1.59 -9.41 4.23
N ALA A 67 1.75 -10.72 4.03
CA ALA A 67 0.70 -11.66 4.37
C ALA A 67 0.33 -11.53 5.86
N TYR A 68 -0.96 -11.52 6.17
CA TYR A 68 -1.44 -11.23 7.51
C TYR A 68 -2.78 -11.89 7.84
N LEU A 69 -3.07 -11.97 9.10
CA LEU A 69 -4.35 -12.42 9.63
C LEU A 69 -5.05 -11.24 10.29
N THR A 70 -6.35 -11.12 10.11
CA THR A 70 -7.19 -10.20 10.89
C THR A 70 -8.11 -10.95 11.82
N TYR A 71 -8.37 -10.36 12.99
CA TYR A 71 -9.40 -10.83 13.92
C TYR A 71 -10.28 -9.65 14.35
N MET A 72 -11.58 -9.76 14.08
CA MET A 72 -12.53 -8.71 14.42
C MET A 72 -12.90 -8.80 15.90
N ILE A 73 -12.48 -7.81 16.68
CA ILE A 73 -12.73 -7.72 18.12
C ILE A 73 -14.13 -7.16 18.39
N SER A 74 -14.45 -6.04 17.72
CA SER A 74 -15.75 -5.40 17.87
C SER A 74 -16.08 -4.51 16.68
N GLY A 75 -17.35 -4.14 16.54
CA GLY A 75 -17.83 -3.29 15.48
C GLY A 75 -18.56 -4.07 14.41
N GLY A 76 -18.74 -3.45 13.26
CA GLY A 76 -19.49 -4.05 12.16
C GLY A 76 -19.57 -3.13 10.95
N GLY A 77 -20.46 -3.52 10.03
CA GLY A 77 -20.63 -2.85 8.75
C GLY A 77 -19.76 -3.45 7.66
N LYS A 78 -19.77 -2.81 6.50
CA LYS A 78 -18.98 -3.21 5.34
C LYS A 78 -17.74 -2.34 5.24
N THR A 79 -16.61 -2.96 4.99
CA THR A 79 -15.37 -2.27 4.65
C THR A 79 -15.14 -2.35 3.15
N LYS A 80 -15.02 -1.19 2.52
CA LYS A 80 -14.62 -1.05 1.13
C LYS A 80 -13.10 -0.91 1.06
N PHE A 81 -12.48 -1.81 0.33
CA PHE A 81 -11.04 -1.76 0.01
C PHE A 81 -10.86 -1.29 -1.42
N THR A 82 -9.91 -0.40 -1.63
CA THR A 82 -9.55 0.12 -2.95
C THR A 82 -8.10 -0.24 -3.24
N SER A 83 -7.87 -1.01 -4.30
CA SER A 83 -6.51 -1.36 -4.75
C SER A 83 -5.86 -0.22 -5.53
N PRO A 84 -4.51 -0.25 -5.76
CA PRO A 84 -3.80 0.82 -6.46
C PRO A 84 -4.32 1.12 -7.88
N ASP A 85 -4.91 0.14 -8.56
CA ASP A 85 -5.54 0.29 -9.87
C ASP A 85 -6.96 0.89 -9.83
N GLY A 86 -7.47 1.23 -8.63
CA GLY A 86 -8.78 1.82 -8.41
C GLY A 86 -9.93 0.83 -8.29
N LYS A 87 -9.67 -0.48 -8.40
CA LYS A 87 -10.69 -1.51 -8.19
C LYS A 87 -11.08 -1.57 -6.72
N THR A 88 -12.36 -1.79 -6.47
CA THR A 88 -12.91 -1.88 -5.12
C THR A 88 -13.49 -3.26 -4.84
N THR A 89 -13.34 -3.70 -3.60
CA THR A 89 -14.00 -4.88 -3.04
C THR A 89 -14.64 -4.51 -1.72
N GLU A 90 -15.72 -5.19 -1.34
CA GLU A 90 -16.36 -5.00 -0.05
C GLU A 90 -16.31 -6.30 0.76
N GLN A 91 -16.03 -6.17 2.04
CA GLN A 91 -16.09 -7.27 3.01
C GLN A 91 -16.97 -6.87 4.18
N GLU A 92 -17.84 -7.78 4.59
CA GLU A 92 -18.60 -7.60 5.83
C GLU A 92 -17.77 -8.12 7.01
N ALA A 93 -17.58 -7.26 7.99
CA ALA A 93 -16.85 -7.60 9.19
C ALA A 93 -17.78 -8.31 10.19
N LYS A 94 -17.37 -9.47 10.68
CA LYS A 94 -18.09 -10.25 11.72
C LYS A 94 -17.23 -10.38 12.96
N VAL A 95 -17.77 -9.96 14.10
CA VAL A 95 -17.09 -10.11 15.39
C VAL A 95 -16.74 -11.57 15.66
N GLY A 96 -15.52 -11.80 16.13
CA GLY A 96 -15.00 -13.14 16.39
C GLY A 96 -14.50 -13.90 15.17
N GLN A 97 -14.55 -13.30 13.99
CA GLN A 97 -14.04 -13.92 12.77
C GLN A 97 -12.55 -13.62 12.56
N ALA A 98 -11.78 -14.67 12.28
CA ALA A 98 -10.44 -14.58 11.78
C ALA A 98 -10.44 -14.73 10.24
N THR A 99 -9.69 -13.86 9.56
CA THR A 99 -9.58 -13.88 8.10
C THR A 99 -8.12 -13.81 7.69
N TRP A 100 -7.72 -14.68 6.74
CA TRP A 100 -6.39 -14.66 6.15
C TRP A 100 -6.36 -13.74 4.93
N HIS A 101 -5.28 -12.95 4.83
CA HIS A 101 -5.02 -12.06 3.70
C HIS A 101 -3.62 -12.34 3.12
N GLN A 102 -3.54 -12.37 1.81
CA GLN A 102 -2.25 -12.34 1.12
C GLN A 102 -1.63 -10.94 1.25
N ALA A 103 -0.34 -10.83 0.95
CA ALA A 103 0.30 -9.51 0.85
C ALA A 103 -0.44 -8.62 -0.14
N GLU A 104 -0.79 -7.41 0.29
CA GLU A 104 -1.60 -6.50 -0.51
C GLU A 104 -1.32 -5.03 -0.20
N THR A 105 -1.72 -4.17 -1.15
CA THR A 105 -1.72 -2.72 -1.00
C THR A 105 -3.14 -2.22 -1.25
N HIS A 106 -3.67 -1.46 -0.31
CA HIS A 106 -5.04 -0.92 -0.41
C HIS A 106 -5.26 0.35 0.41
N ALA A 107 -6.31 1.07 0.06
CA ALA A 107 -6.98 2.03 0.93
C ALA A 107 -8.23 1.36 1.50
N ALA A 108 -8.74 1.85 2.63
CA ALA A 108 -9.90 1.28 3.28
C ALA A 108 -10.87 2.35 3.78
N GLU A 109 -12.17 2.03 3.74
CA GLU A 109 -13.24 2.84 4.31
C GLU A 109 -14.32 1.93 4.87
N SER A 110 -14.63 2.04 6.15
CA SER A 110 -15.64 1.21 6.80
C SER A 110 -16.92 2.00 7.03
N SER A 111 -18.07 1.40 6.75
CA SER A 111 -19.39 2.02 6.99
C SER A 111 -19.76 2.07 8.47
N GLY A 112 -19.18 1.19 9.28
CA GLY A 112 -19.37 1.14 10.73
C GLY A 112 -18.07 1.35 11.50
N ALA A 113 -18.16 1.53 12.81
CA ALA A 113 -17.00 1.51 13.68
C ALA A 113 -16.39 0.11 13.69
N VAL A 114 -15.07 0.02 13.62
CA VAL A 114 -14.34 -1.25 13.62
C VAL A 114 -13.20 -1.25 14.63
N HIS A 115 -12.98 -2.40 15.26
CA HIS A 115 -11.84 -2.68 16.10
C HIS A 115 -11.29 -4.05 15.73
N VAL A 116 -10.09 -4.07 15.15
CA VAL A 116 -9.48 -5.24 14.50
C VAL A 116 -8.07 -5.45 15.05
N LEU A 117 -7.72 -6.69 15.31
CA LEU A 117 -6.34 -7.11 15.51
C LEU A 117 -5.78 -7.63 14.18
N LEU A 118 -4.60 -7.15 13.80
CA LEU A 118 -3.86 -7.65 12.65
C LEU A 118 -2.58 -8.34 13.13
N VAL A 119 -2.28 -9.50 12.58
CA VAL A 119 -1.01 -10.20 12.78
C VAL A 119 -0.30 -10.30 11.44
N GLU A 120 0.65 -9.44 11.20
CA GLU A 120 1.48 -9.43 10.00
C GLU A 120 2.65 -10.41 10.15
N LEU A 121 2.89 -11.24 9.13
CA LEU A 121 4.00 -12.17 9.12
C LEU A 121 5.26 -11.47 8.58
N LYS A 122 6.36 -11.62 9.30
CA LYS A 122 7.70 -11.24 8.83
C LYS A 122 8.37 -12.45 8.18
N ARG A 123 8.97 -12.22 7.03
CA ARG A 123 9.76 -13.22 6.30
C ARG A 123 11.21 -12.77 6.24
#